data_167127411f660c8b518013c76b94ce7a
#
_entry.id   167127411f660c8b518013c76b94ce7a
#
_cell.length_a   1.000
_cell.length_b   1.000
_cell.length_c   1.000
_cell.angle_alpha   90.00
_cell.angle_beta   90.00
_cell.angle_gamma   90.00
#
_symmetry.space_group_name_H-M   'P 1'
#
loop_
_entity.id
_entity.type
_entity.pdbx_description
1 polymer ?
#
loop_
_entity_poly.entity_id
_entity_poly.type
_entity_poly.pdbx_seq_one_letter_code
_entity_poly.pdbx_strand_id
1 'polypeptide(L)'
;MPMGSVSIDPLVWLILLPLAWAILAFVLGPGRGAWLAMGGLGMQLWLAFDLAKQVGAGGMAVGHAVGGWGAPLGIDLAADGLSAAMLVLTQIIALPLAVYARAYFKADDPAGHYFWPLVGFLIAGLNALFLSADLFNIYVTLELVGLAAVGLVAAGGRAQQLAAALRYLFATLVGSGAYLLGVALVYGAYGTVSISSLQPLVTADAPRLVWIAGGLMLLGLMLKTALFPFHFWLPPAHGSAPAPVSALLSALVVKASFYLILRLWLGPLQDFLPAFAWLAALLGAGAIFWGSWRAIRADKLKQLIAYSTVAQLGYLFLIFPLLAHPGALKAGVMQVFAHGLAKAGMFAAAGVLIKATGQDTVAGLAGAVDRLPVTMFAFGLAGMTLMGLPPSAGFLAKWQIIEAAXXGLSAVTGG
;
A
#
# COMPACT_ATOMS: atom_id res chain seq x y z
N MET A 1 15.84 41.14 12.93
CA MET A 1 15.72 39.74 12.46
C MET A 1 14.76 39.72 11.28
N PRO A 2 15.20 39.36 10.05
CA PRO A 2 14.25 39.24 8.95
C PRO A 2 13.26 38.12 9.33
N MET A 3 11.98 38.42 9.21
CA MET A 3 10.93 37.39 9.35
C MET A 3 11.22 36.34 8.27
N GLY A 4 11.79 35.22 8.70
CA GLY A 4 12.03 34.11 7.79
C GLY A 4 10.74 33.74 7.10
N SER A 5 10.79 33.60 5.78
CA SER A 5 9.67 33.04 5.02
C SER A 5 9.25 31.74 5.69
N VAL A 6 8.01 31.66 6.15
CA VAL A 6 7.46 30.41 6.67
C VAL A 6 7.41 29.45 5.47
N SER A 7 8.49 28.71 5.26
CA SER A 7 8.51 27.67 4.24
C SER A 7 7.62 26.52 4.73
N ILE A 8 6.62 26.20 3.95
CA ILE A 8 5.76 25.03 4.23
C ILE A 8 6.63 23.79 4.04
N ASP A 9 6.84 23.05 5.12
CA ASP A 9 7.60 21.78 5.06
C ASP A 9 6.65 20.68 4.60
N PRO A 10 6.79 20.19 3.36
CA PRO A 10 5.85 19.18 2.85
C PRO A 10 5.87 17.87 3.62
N LEU A 11 7.00 17.48 4.25
CA LEU A 11 7.07 16.24 5.05
C LEU A 11 6.09 16.29 6.21
N VAL A 12 6.05 17.41 6.91
CA VAL A 12 5.20 17.61 8.08
C VAL A 12 3.73 17.71 7.65
N TRP A 13 3.44 18.54 6.63
CA TRP A 13 2.06 18.80 6.24
C TRP A 13 1.40 17.63 5.53
N LEU A 14 2.15 16.75 4.86
CA LEU A 14 1.60 15.51 4.30
C LEU A 14 1.03 14.59 5.39
N ILE A 15 1.51 14.73 6.65
CA ILE A 15 1.01 13.95 7.79
C ILE A 15 -0.09 14.70 8.54
N LEU A 16 0.16 15.98 8.88
CA LEU A 16 -0.76 16.74 9.73
C LEU A 16 -2.05 17.12 9.03
N LEU A 17 -1.99 17.45 7.75
CA LEU A 17 -3.18 17.91 7.02
C LEU A 17 -4.28 16.86 6.97
N PRO A 18 -3.99 15.58 6.62
CA PRO A 18 -5.06 14.56 6.64
C PRO A 18 -5.57 14.26 8.05
N LEU A 19 -4.73 14.35 9.09
CA LEU A 19 -5.21 14.22 10.47
C LEU A 19 -6.19 15.35 10.80
N ALA A 20 -5.83 16.58 10.43
CA ALA A 20 -6.68 17.75 10.70
C ALA A 20 -8.05 17.63 10.01
N TRP A 21 -8.05 17.33 8.69
CA TRP A 21 -9.34 17.24 8.02
C TRP A 21 -10.12 15.99 8.42
N ALA A 22 -9.47 14.92 8.86
CA ALA A 22 -10.16 13.73 9.39
C ALA A 22 -11.01 14.09 10.61
N ILE A 23 -10.40 14.80 11.56
CA ILE A 23 -11.08 15.24 12.77
C ILE A 23 -12.24 16.19 12.41
N LEU A 24 -11.96 17.16 11.56
CA LEU A 24 -12.97 18.14 11.14
C LEU A 24 -14.11 17.46 10.35
N ALA A 25 -13.81 16.48 9.51
CA ALA A 25 -14.83 15.74 8.76
C ALA A 25 -15.74 14.96 9.69
N PHE A 26 -15.20 14.40 10.78
CA PHE A 26 -16.02 13.73 11.80
C PHE A 26 -17.00 14.71 12.45
N VAL A 27 -16.51 15.88 12.82
CA VAL A 27 -17.33 16.92 13.50
C VAL A 27 -18.39 17.50 12.56
N LEU A 28 -18.02 17.76 11.29
CA LEU A 28 -18.90 18.43 10.31
C LEU A 28 -19.92 17.49 9.66
N GLY A 29 -19.74 16.18 9.81
CA GLY A 29 -20.61 15.18 9.22
C GLY A 29 -20.29 14.90 7.74
N PRO A 30 -20.94 13.88 7.15
CA PRO A 30 -20.53 13.35 5.84
C PRO A 30 -20.67 14.33 4.68
N GLY A 31 -21.66 15.21 4.70
CA GLY A 31 -21.87 16.17 3.61
C GLY A 31 -20.75 17.18 3.48
N ARG A 32 -20.48 17.94 4.56
CA ARG A 32 -19.40 18.94 4.57
C ARG A 32 -18.01 18.28 4.67
N GLY A 33 -17.93 17.18 5.42
CA GLY A 33 -16.71 16.40 5.57
C GLY A 33 -16.18 15.90 4.24
N ALA A 34 -17.05 15.50 3.31
CA ALA A 34 -16.67 15.06 1.97
C ALA A 34 -15.94 16.17 1.20
N TRP A 35 -16.51 17.38 1.22
CA TRP A 35 -15.90 18.52 0.51
C TRP A 35 -14.57 18.91 1.14
N LEU A 36 -14.51 18.90 2.46
CA LEU A 36 -13.27 19.17 3.20
C LEU A 36 -12.18 18.14 2.86
N ALA A 37 -12.55 16.85 2.83
CA ALA A 37 -11.63 15.78 2.48
C ALA A 37 -11.10 15.93 1.04
N MET A 38 -11.98 16.23 0.08
CA MET A 38 -11.58 16.43 -1.31
C MET A 38 -10.62 17.63 -1.45
N GLY A 39 -10.92 18.74 -0.76
CA GLY A 39 -10.03 19.90 -0.74
C GLY A 39 -8.68 19.58 -0.12
N GLY A 40 -8.70 18.85 1.02
CA GLY A 40 -7.48 18.40 1.69
C GLY A 40 -6.64 17.47 0.82
N LEU A 41 -7.27 16.52 0.13
CA LEU A 41 -6.57 15.61 -0.79
C LEU A 41 -5.98 16.37 -1.99
N GLY A 42 -6.69 17.39 -2.49
CA GLY A 42 -6.15 18.25 -3.56
C GLY A 42 -4.88 18.98 -3.10
N MET A 43 -4.90 19.54 -1.89
CA MET A 43 -3.72 20.19 -1.31
C MET A 43 -2.57 19.16 -1.09
N GLN A 44 -2.91 17.95 -0.62
CA GLN A 44 -1.91 16.90 -0.42
C GLN A 44 -1.29 16.45 -1.75
N LEU A 45 -2.07 16.41 -2.82
CA LEU A 45 -1.54 16.08 -4.15
C LEU A 45 -0.49 17.12 -4.57
N TRP A 46 -0.79 18.41 -4.33
CA TRP A 46 0.17 19.49 -4.60
C TRP A 46 1.43 19.32 -3.74
N LEU A 47 1.29 19.07 -2.42
CA LEU A 47 2.43 18.87 -1.52
C LEU A 47 3.28 17.65 -1.94
N ALA A 48 2.65 16.56 -2.37
CA ALA A 48 3.36 15.36 -2.80
C ALA A 48 4.18 15.62 -4.07
N PHE A 49 3.62 16.38 -5.03
CA PHE A 49 4.37 16.77 -6.22
C PHE A 49 5.49 17.75 -5.89
N ASP A 50 5.26 18.68 -4.97
CA ASP A 50 6.30 19.61 -4.54
C ASP A 50 7.48 18.88 -3.90
N LEU A 51 7.17 17.92 -3.00
CA LEU A 51 8.19 17.07 -2.38
C LEU A 51 8.95 16.26 -3.43
N ALA A 52 8.22 15.69 -4.40
CA ALA A 52 8.84 14.89 -5.47
C ALA A 52 9.81 15.75 -6.31
N LYS A 53 9.47 17.03 -6.56
CA LYS A 53 10.38 17.97 -7.24
C LYS A 53 11.62 18.25 -6.40
N GLN A 54 11.45 18.47 -5.09
CA GLN A 54 12.58 18.74 -4.18
C GLN A 54 13.55 17.55 -4.15
N VAL A 55 13.01 16.32 -4.03
CA VAL A 55 13.82 15.09 -4.05
C VAL A 55 14.54 14.94 -5.40
N GLY A 56 13.82 15.17 -6.50
CA GLY A 56 14.37 15.06 -7.85
C GLY A 56 15.49 16.08 -8.13
N ALA A 57 15.32 17.31 -7.68
CA ALA A 57 16.29 18.39 -7.88
C ALA A 57 17.54 18.22 -7.01
N GLY A 58 17.36 17.75 -5.76
CA GLY A 58 18.45 17.61 -4.80
C GLY A 58 19.32 16.37 -4.99
N GLY A 59 18.81 15.35 -5.65
CA GLY A 59 19.51 14.07 -5.82
C GLY A 59 19.80 13.31 -4.52
N MET A 60 19.30 13.82 -3.41
CA MET A 60 19.49 13.24 -2.07
C MET A 60 18.17 13.25 -1.31
N ALA A 61 18.09 12.43 -0.27
CA ALA A 61 16.90 12.39 0.57
C ALA A 61 16.69 13.74 1.28
N VAL A 62 15.43 14.17 1.36
CA VAL A 62 15.01 15.35 2.13
C VAL A 62 14.60 14.84 3.52
N GLY A 63 15.13 15.45 4.57
CA GLY A 63 14.89 15.01 5.95
C GLY A 63 14.33 16.10 6.84
N HIS A 64 13.64 15.69 7.92
CA HIS A 64 13.08 16.57 8.93
C HIS A 64 13.14 15.87 10.31
N ALA A 65 13.83 16.50 11.27
CA ALA A 65 13.86 16.04 12.65
C ALA A 65 12.64 16.59 13.40
N VAL A 66 11.71 15.72 13.78
CA VAL A 66 10.46 16.13 14.41
C VAL A 66 10.75 16.82 15.74
N GLY A 67 10.26 18.06 15.90
CA GLY A 67 10.50 18.87 17.09
C GLY A 67 11.94 19.33 17.26
N GLY A 68 12.80 19.14 16.26
CA GLY A 68 14.21 19.49 16.32
C GLY A 68 15.09 18.47 17.03
N TRP A 69 14.52 17.33 17.43
CA TRP A 69 15.26 16.24 18.10
C TRP A 69 15.56 15.14 17.09
N GLY A 70 16.76 15.15 16.56
CA GLY A 70 17.19 14.11 15.62
C GLY A 70 17.47 12.77 16.29
N ALA A 71 17.68 11.72 15.46
CA ALA A 71 18.06 10.40 15.96
C ALA A 71 19.36 10.50 16.78
N PRO A 72 19.52 9.69 17.84
CA PRO A 72 18.62 8.61 18.30
C PRO A 72 17.54 9.06 19.30
N LEU A 73 17.50 10.35 19.67
CA LEU A 73 16.60 10.85 20.71
C LEU A 73 15.20 11.14 20.18
N GLY A 74 15.07 11.52 18.94
CA GLY A 74 13.79 11.91 18.33
C GLY A 74 13.45 11.08 17.10
N ILE A 75 12.30 11.42 16.51
CA ILE A 75 11.79 10.78 15.29
C ILE A 75 12.26 11.61 14.09
N ASP A 76 12.89 10.95 13.13
CA ASP A 76 13.24 11.56 11.85
C ASP A 76 12.24 11.12 10.78
N LEU A 77 11.87 12.08 9.95
CA LEU A 77 11.15 11.82 8.69
C LEU A 77 12.16 11.98 7.55
N ALA A 78 12.04 11.15 6.53
CA ALA A 78 12.92 11.23 5.36
C ALA A 78 12.15 10.85 4.09
N ALA A 79 12.41 11.59 3.02
CA ALA A 79 11.82 11.33 1.71
C ALA A 79 12.92 11.18 0.68
N ASP A 80 12.93 10.06 -0.01
CA ASP A 80 13.75 9.81 -1.21
C ASP A 80 12.84 9.54 -2.41
N GLY A 81 13.41 9.12 -3.52
CA GLY A 81 12.64 8.86 -4.74
C GLY A 81 11.54 7.81 -4.56
N LEU A 82 11.82 6.76 -3.78
CA LEU A 82 10.84 5.69 -3.56
C LEU A 82 9.68 6.18 -2.69
N SER A 83 9.97 6.87 -1.58
CA SER A 83 8.91 7.43 -0.74
C SER A 83 8.10 8.50 -1.48
N ALA A 84 8.77 9.38 -2.24
CA ALA A 84 8.07 10.41 -3.05
C ALA A 84 7.12 9.76 -4.06
N ALA A 85 7.56 8.69 -4.73
CA ALA A 85 6.72 7.95 -5.68
C ALA A 85 5.48 7.39 -4.99
N MET A 86 5.63 6.79 -3.81
CA MET A 86 4.50 6.22 -3.05
C MET A 86 3.54 7.30 -2.57
N LEU A 87 4.06 8.45 -2.13
CA LEU A 87 3.23 9.58 -1.71
C LEU A 87 2.40 10.13 -2.88
N VAL A 88 3.03 10.33 -4.04
CA VAL A 88 2.33 10.78 -5.25
C VAL A 88 1.26 9.77 -5.66
N LEU A 89 1.59 8.48 -5.69
CA LEU A 89 0.63 7.43 -6.03
C LEU A 89 -0.58 7.45 -5.08
N THR A 90 -0.32 7.64 -3.78
CA THR A 90 -1.39 7.68 -2.78
C THR A 90 -2.39 8.79 -3.08
N GLN A 91 -1.90 10.00 -3.38
CA GLN A 91 -2.81 11.12 -3.64
C GLN A 91 -3.51 11.00 -5.00
N ILE A 92 -2.81 10.51 -6.03
CA ILE A 92 -3.39 10.27 -7.36
C ILE A 92 -4.56 9.27 -7.28
N ILE A 93 -4.47 8.28 -6.40
CA ILE A 93 -5.53 7.29 -6.20
C ILE A 93 -6.62 7.82 -5.26
N ALA A 94 -6.23 8.43 -4.13
CA ALA A 94 -7.17 8.82 -3.09
C ALA A 94 -8.14 9.91 -3.55
N LEU A 95 -7.66 10.91 -4.31
CA LEU A 95 -8.50 12.04 -4.73
C LEU A 95 -9.64 11.59 -5.67
N PRO A 96 -9.40 10.87 -6.77
CA PRO A 96 -10.51 10.38 -7.60
C PRO A 96 -11.43 9.41 -6.84
N LEU A 97 -10.88 8.58 -5.94
CA LEU A 97 -11.70 7.68 -5.13
C LEU A 97 -12.57 8.46 -4.13
N ALA A 98 -12.12 9.60 -3.62
CA ALA A 98 -12.94 10.47 -2.78
C ALA A 98 -14.10 11.06 -3.59
N VAL A 99 -13.84 11.51 -4.83
CA VAL A 99 -14.91 11.98 -5.74
C VAL A 99 -15.92 10.84 -6.00
N TYR A 100 -15.44 9.65 -6.30
CA TYR A 100 -16.29 8.47 -6.50
C TYR A 100 -17.10 8.16 -5.23
N ALA A 101 -16.46 8.15 -4.06
CA ALA A 101 -17.10 7.84 -2.78
C ALA A 101 -18.23 8.84 -2.46
N ARG A 102 -18.04 10.13 -2.80
CA ARG A 102 -19.05 11.16 -2.63
C ARG A 102 -20.33 10.84 -3.40
N ALA A 103 -20.19 10.26 -4.60
CA ALA A 103 -21.34 9.81 -5.40
C ALA A 103 -21.85 8.43 -4.97
N TYR A 104 -20.98 7.61 -4.40
CA TYR A 104 -21.28 6.22 -4.05
C TYR A 104 -22.16 6.15 -2.79
N PHE A 105 -21.79 6.88 -1.71
CA PHE A 105 -22.52 6.81 -0.44
C PHE A 105 -23.74 7.74 -0.44
N LYS A 106 -24.87 7.21 0.00
CA LYS A 106 -26.07 8.01 0.26
C LYS A 106 -25.93 8.73 1.61
N ALA A 107 -26.74 9.78 1.82
CA ALA A 107 -26.68 10.60 3.03
C ALA A 107 -26.95 9.79 4.31
N ASP A 108 -27.77 8.77 4.23
CA ASP A 108 -28.18 7.92 5.36
C ASP A 108 -27.35 6.64 5.51
N ASP A 109 -26.30 6.46 4.68
CA ASP A 109 -25.48 5.26 4.71
C ASP A 109 -24.50 5.33 5.89
N PRO A 110 -24.58 4.41 6.88
CA PRO A 110 -23.64 4.41 8.01
C PRO A 110 -22.18 4.35 7.57
N ALA A 111 -21.88 3.57 6.53
CA ALA A 111 -20.51 3.48 6.00
C ALA A 111 -20.02 4.83 5.49
N GLY A 112 -20.91 5.61 4.84
CA GLY A 112 -20.58 6.95 4.36
C GLY A 112 -20.31 7.94 5.49
N HIS A 113 -20.95 7.75 6.63
CA HIS A 113 -20.77 8.63 7.80
C HIS A 113 -19.34 8.51 8.34
N TYR A 114 -18.81 7.29 8.47
CA TYR A 114 -17.48 7.03 9.02
C TYR A 114 -16.36 7.05 7.97
N PHE A 115 -16.71 6.98 6.68
CA PHE A 115 -15.73 6.89 5.59
C PHE A 115 -14.74 8.06 5.62
N TRP A 116 -15.25 9.30 5.72
CA TRP A 116 -14.41 10.49 5.57
C TRP A 116 -13.35 10.61 6.66
N PRO A 117 -13.69 10.53 7.97
CA PRO A 117 -12.65 10.58 8.98
C PRO A 117 -11.67 9.39 8.90
N LEU A 118 -12.18 8.19 8.65
CA LEU A 118 -11.32 7.01 8.59
C LEU A 118 -10.35 7.05 7.39
N VAL A 119 -10.80 7.60 6.25
CA VAL A 119 -9.90 7.80 5.10
C VAL A 119 -8.81 8.81 5.46
N GLY A 120 -9.16 9.87 6.18
CA GLY A 120 -8.15 10.84 6.63
C GLY A 120 -7.08 10.20 7.50
N PHE A 121 -7.49 9.38 8.48
CA PHE A 121 -6.54 8.64 9.31
C PHE A 121 -5.73 7.64 8.48
N LEU A 122 -6.36 6.97 7.52
CA LEU A 122 -5.67 6.04 6.61
C LEU A 122 -4.58 6.76 5.80
N ILE A 123 -4.92 7.89 5.18
CA ILE A 123 -3.98 8.66 4.35
C ILE A 123 -2.85 9.23 5.22
N ALA A 124 -3.17 9.74 6.42
CA ALA A 124 -2.16 10.22 7.36
C ALA A 124 -1.17 9.09 7.72
N GLY A 125 -1.72 7.92 8.03
CA GLY A 125 -0.91 6.74 8.36
C GLY A 125 -0.01 6.30 7.21
N LEU A 126 -0.56 6.26 5.98
CA LEU A 126 0.21 5.91 4.79
C LEU A 126 1.33 6.91 4.52
N ASN A 127 1.01 8.22 4.57
CA ASN A 127 2.01 9.26 4.34
C ASN A 127 3.11 9.21 5.41
N ALA A 128 2.73 9.05 6.69
CA ALA A 128 3.69 8.92 7.79
C ALA A 128 4.56 7.67 7.63
N LEU A 129 3.96 6.56 7.18
CA LEU A 129 4.68 5.31 6.95
C LEU A 129 5.76 5.48 5.87
N PHE A 130 5.41 6.12 4.74
CA PHE A 130 6.35 6.34 3.63
C PHE A 130 7.48 7.31 4.00
N LEU A 131 7.26 8.14 4.99
CA LEU A 131 8.24 9.13 5.46
C LEU A 131 9.02 8.68 6.69
N SER A 132 8.66 7.56 7.34
CA SER A 132 9.31 7.09 8.56
C SER A 132 10.75 6.68 8.32
N ALA A 133 11.66 7.20 9.16
CA ALA A 133 13.09 6.91 9.11
C ALA A 133 13.57 6.08 10.32
N ASP A 134 12.62 5.52 11.11
CA ASP A 134 12.98 4.62 12.20
C ASP A 134 11.99 3.45 12.31
N LEU A 135 12.49 2.33 12.83
CA LEU A 135 11.74 1.06 12.87
C LEU A 135 10.53 1.14 13.81
N PHE A 136 10.61 1.88 14.91
CA PHE A 136 9.51 1.97 15.86
C PHE A 136 8.41 2.87 15.32
N ASN A 137 8.77 4.00 14.70
CA ASN A 137 7.78 4.86 14.05
C ASN A 137 7.06 4.14 12.92
N ILE A 138 7.77 3.26 12.18
CA ILE A 138 7.14 2.38 11.20
C ILE A 138 6.05 1.52 11.86
N TYR A 139 6.32 0.94 13.04
CA TYR A 139 5.32 0.16 13.77
C TYR A 139 4.08 1.02 14.10
N VAL A 140 4.30 2.23 14.61
CA VAL A 140 3.19 3.15 14.98
C VAL A 140 2.33 3.47 13.76
N THR A 141 2.97 3.77 12.62
CA THR A 141 2.25 4.08 11.39
C THR A 141 1.52 2.86 10.81
N LEU A 142 2.14 1.66 10.92
CA LEU A 142 1.49 0.40 10.52
C LEU A 142 0.20 0.16 11.32
N GLU A 143 0.22 0.50 12.62
CA GLU A 143 -0.98 0.37 13.47
C GLU A 143 -2.06 1.36 13.05
N LEU A 144 -1.69 2.61 12.79
CA LEU A 144 -2.66 3.62 12.34
C LEU A 144 -3.32 3.19 11.01
N VAL A 145 -2.51 2.73 10.04
CA VAL A 145 -3.02 2.24 8.75
C VAL A 145 -3.94 1.03 8.97
N GLY A 146 -3.50 0.07 9.79
CA GLY A 146 -4.27 -1.16 10.05
C GLY A 146 -5.62 -0.88 10.71
N LEU A 147 -5.63 -0.06 11.77
CA LEU A 147 -6.85 0.25 12.52
C LEU A 147 -7.83 1.07 11.65
N ALA A 148 -7.32 2.05 10.88
CA ALA A 148 -8.16 2.83 9.98
C ALA A 148 -8.78 1.92 8.89
N ALA A 149 -7.99 1.02 8.32
CA ALA A 149 -8.45 0.08 7.28
C ALA A 149 -9.50 -0.89 7.84
N VAL A 150 -9.27 -1.45 9.04
CA VAL A 150 -10.23 -2.32 9.72
C VAL A 150 -11.53 -1.57 9.99
N GLY A 151 -11.43 -0.32 10.48
CA GLY A 151 -12.60 0.54 10.72
C GLY A 151 -13.39 0.77 9.44
N LEU A 152 -12.72 1.02 8.33
CA LEU A 152 -13.36 1.20 7.02
C LEU A 152 -14.11 -0.06 6.57
N VAL A 153 -13.56 -1.25 6.78
CA VAL A 153 -14.23 -2.52 6.44
C VAL A 153 -15.49 -2.69 7.31
N ALA A 154 -15.40 -2.35 8.60
CA ALA A 154 -16.48 -2.52 9.58
C ALA A 154 -17.58 -1.46 9.46
N ALA A 155 -17.32 -0.34 8.77
CA ALA A 155 -18.12 0.90 8.88
C ALA A 155 -19.61 0.75 8.54
N GLY A 156 -19.97 -0.21 7.70
CA GLY A 156 -21.36 -0.48 7.33
C GLY A 156 -22.15 -1.27 8.38
N GLY A 157 -21.48 -1.87 9.37
CA GLY A 157 -22.09 -2.57 10.49
C GLY A 157 -22.74 -3.92 10.18
N ARG A 158 -22.68 -4.38 8.93
CA ARG A 158 -23.29 -5.67 8.57
C ARG A 158 -22.47 -6.82 9.15
N ALA A 159 -23.14 -7.91 9.55
CA ALA A 159 -22.49 -9.06 10.19
C ALA A 159 -21.29 -9.60 9.39
N GLN A 160 -21.44 -9.68 8.05
CA GLN A 160 -20.39 -10.15 7.16
C GLN A 160 -19.19 -9.19 7.16
N GLN A 161 -19.44 -7.88 7.20
CA GLN A 161 -18.39 -6.85 7.28
C GLN A 161 -17.65 -6.93 8.62
N LEU A 162 -18.40 -7.08 9.71
CA LEU A 162 -17.80 -7.18 11.05
C LEU A 162 -16.92 -8.43 11.17
N ALA A 163 -17.39 -9.57 10.65
CA ALA A 163 -16.62 -10.82 10.67
C ALA A 163 -15.32 -10.66 9.84
N ALA A 164 -15.40 -10.03 8.67
CA ALA A 164 -14.23 -9.79 7.82
C ALA A 164 -13.27 -8.80 8.50
N ALA A 165 -13.81 -7.75 9.12
CA ALA A 165 -13.01 -6.76 9.86
C ALA A 165 -12.28 -7.40 11.04
N LEU A 166 -12.93 -8.32 11.76
CA LEU A 166 -12.28 -9.04 12.87
C LEU A 166 -11.13 -9.93 12.37
N ARG A 167 -11.32 -10.65 11.27
CA ARG A 167 -10.23 -11.42 10.65
C ARG A 167 -9.06 -10.53 10.28
N TYR A 168 -9.37 -9.40 9.68
CA TYR A 168 -8.35 -8.42 9.28
C TYR A 168 -7.64 -7.85 10.52
N LEU A 169 -8.41 -7.51 11.57
CA LEU A 169 -7.85 -6.99 12.83
C LEU A 169 -6.85 -7.99 13.43
N PHE A 170 -7.26 -9.26 13.56
CA PHE A 170 -6.36 -10.29 14.11
C PHE A 170 -5.09 -10.43 13.23
N ALA A 171 -5.25 -10.48 11.92
CA ALA A 171 -4.11 -10.59 11.01
C ALA A 171 -3.16 -9.40 11.17
N THR A 172 -3.70 -8.17 11.21
CA THR A 172 -2.86 -6.98 11.32
C THR A 172 -2.18 -6.88 12.69
N LEU A 173 -2.87 -7.26 13.78
CA LEU A 173 -2.27 -7.24 15.14
C LEU A 173 -1.14 -8.27 15.27
N VAL A 174 -1.36 -9.49 14.75
CA VAL A 174 -0.32 -10.53 14.76
C VAL A 174 0.88 -10.07 13.91
N GLY A 175 0.60 -9.49 12.74
CA GLY A 175 1.66 -8.97 11.85
C GLY A 175 2.47 -7.86 12.51
N SER A 176 1.79 -6.87 13.10
CA SER A 176 2.47 -5.77 13.80
C SER A 176 3.22 -6.25 15.03
N GLY A 177 2.63 -7.21 15.77
CA GLY A 177 3.28 -7.80 16.95
C GLY A 177 4.57 -8.50 16.60
N ALA A 178 4.55 -9.30 15.52
CA ALA A 178 5.76 -9.97 15.02
C ALA A 178 6.81 -8.93 14.61
N TYR A 179 6.38 -7.90 13.88
CA TYR A 179 7.27 -6.81 13.45
C TYR A 179 7.87 -6.11 14.68
N LEU A 180 7.04 -5.72 15.67
CA LEU A 180 7.49 -5.02 16.86
C LEU A 180 8.47 -5.86 17.69
N LEU A 181 8.21 -7.17 17.80
CA LEU A 181 9.14 -8.07 18.51
C LEU A 181 10.50 -8.07 17.80
N GLY A 182 10.50 -8.11 16.46
CA GLY A 182 11.74 -7.99 15.70
C GLY A 182 12.46 -6.66 15.96
N VAL A 183 11.72 -5.54 15.99
CA VAL A 183 12.28 -4.22 16.31
C VAL A 183 12.90 -4.21 17.70
N ALA A 184 12.22 -4.81 18.70
CA ALA A 184 12.73 -4.89 20.07
C ALA A 184 14.06 -5.66 20.15
N LEU A 185 14.17 -6.76 19.38
CA LEU A 185 15.41 -7.54 19.32
C LEU A 185 16.53 -6.77 18.64
N VAL A 186 16.26 -6.03 17.57
CA VAL A 186 17.24 -5.15 16.91
C VAL A 186 17.70 -4.07 17.88
N TYR A 187 16.76 -3.44 18.58
CA TYR A 187 17.08 -2.42 19.58
C TYR A 187 17.96 -3.00 20.70
N GLY A 188 17.63 -4.20 21.18
CA GLY A 188 18.43 -4.88 22.19
C GLY A 188 19.85 -5.17 21.75
N ALA A 189 20.05 -5.46 20.45
CA ALA A 189 21.38 -5.75 19.90
C ALA A 189 22.20 -4.49 19.64
N TYR A 190 21.59 -3.40 19.17
CA TYR A 190 22.33 -2.23 18.66
C TYR A 190 22.04 -0.91 19.39
N GLY A 191 21.03 -0.87 20.24
CA GLY A 191 20.69 0.33 21.02
C GLY A 191 20.07 1.46 20.21
N THR A 192 19.65 1.18 18.97
CA THR A 192 19.04 2.20 18.09
C THR A 192 17.96 1.57 17.23
N VAL A 193 16.96 2.38 16.83
CA VAL A 193 15.93 2.01 15.87
C VAL A 193 16.00 2.86 14.60
N SER A 194 16.95 3.79 14.53
CA SER A 194 17.13 4.65 13.34
C SER A 194 17.64 3.83 12.15
N ILE A 195 16.96 3.91 11.03
CA ILE A 195 17.33 3.17 9.81
C ILE A 195 18.74 3.54 9.34
N SER A 196 19.06 4.84 9.34
CA SER A 196 20.38 5.31 8.90
C SER A 196 21.49 4.85 9.83
N SER A 197 21.24 4.82 11.14
CA SER A 197 22.22 4.36 12.14
C SER A 197 22.43 2.85 12.07
N LEU A 198 21.38 2.09 11.74
CA LEU A 198 21.45 0.62 11.65
C LEU A 198 22.17 0.15 10.38
N GLN A 199 22.11 0.91 9.30
CA GLN A 199 22.63 0.47 8.01
C GLN A 199 24.11 0.05 8.05
N PRO A 200 25.03 0.77 8.69
CA PRO A 200 26.42 0.31 8.82
C PRO A 200 26.65 -0.73 9.91
N LEU A 201 25.67 -0.96 10.80
CA LEU A 201 25.85 -1.88 11.95
C LEU A 201 25.39 -3.30 11.64
N VAL A 202 24.35 -3.45 10.81
CA VAL A 202 23.78 -4.78 10.49
C VAL A 202 24.52 -5.35 9.29
N THR A 203 25.31 -6.39 9.53
CA THR A 203 26.14 -7.03 8.50
C THR A 203 25.77 -8.51 8.38
N ALA A 204 26.31 -9.19 7.38
CA ALA A 204 26.11 -10.64 7.17
C ALA A 204 26.56 -11.47 8.38
N ASP A 205 27.53 -10.95 9.17
CA ASP A 205 28.05 -11.62 10.37
C ASP A 205 27.26 -11.28 11.63
N ALA A 206 26.11 -10.61 11.50
CA ALA A 206 25.26 -10.23 12.65
C ALA A 206 24.89 -11.45 13.49
N PRO A 207 24.75 -11.27 14.82
CA PRO A 207 24.34 -12.37 15.70
C PRO A 207 23.04 -13.04 15.25
N ARG A 208 22.87 -14.33 15.56
CA ARG A 208 21.63 -15.07 15.22
C ARG A 208 20.36 -14.36 15.67
N LEU A 209 20.43 -13.64 16.80
CA LEU A 209 19.30 -12.88 17.32
C LEU A 209 18.82 -11.85 16.30
N VAL A 210 19.73 -11.19 15.58
CA VAL A 210 19.39 -10.17 14.57
C VAL A 210 18.78 -10.83 13.32
N TRP A 211 19.25 -12.01 12.95
CA TRP A 211 18.64 -12.79 11.85
C TRP A 211 17.19 -13.19 12.22
N ILE A 212 16.97 -13.62 13.47
CA ILE A 212 15.62 -13.95 13.98
C ILE A 212 14.74 -12.67 13.94
N ALA A 213 15.31 -11.53 14.37
CA ALA A 213 14.60 -10.26 14.33
C ALA A 213 14.16 -9.89 12.91
N GLY A 214 15.07 -9.99 11.94
CA GLY A 214 14.75 -9.75 10.52
C GLY A 214 13.65 -10.68 10.02
N GLY A 215 13.75 -11.97 10.38
CA GLY A 215 12.71 -12.96 10.03
C GLY A 215 11.34 -12.63 10.61
N LEU A 216 11.28 -12.19 11.86
CA LEU A 216 10.02 -11.77 12.52
C LEU A 216 9.44 -10.53 11.86
N MET A 217 10.28 -9.54 11.56
CA MET A 217 9.86 -8.32 10.87
C MET A 217 9.30 -8.65 9.49
N LEU A 218 10.01 -9.51 8.76
CA LEU A 218 9.59 -9.96 7.44
C LEU A 218 8.25 -10.71 7.50
N LEU A 219 8.12 -11.67 8.41
CA LEU A 219 6.88 -12.43 8.60
C LEU A 219 5.70 -11.49 8.86
N GLY A 220 5.89 -10.51 9.74
CA GLY A 220 4.86 -9.52 10.06
C GLY A 220 4.44 -8.72 8.84
N LEU A 221 5.42 -8.24 8.06
CA LEU A 221 5.15 -7.45 6.85
C LEU A 221 4.52 -8.30 5.74
N MET A 222 4.92 -9.57 5.59
CA MET A 222 4.32 -10.49 4.61
C MET A 222 2.86 -10.77 4.94
N LEU A 223 2.53 -10.92 6.22
CA LEU A 223 1.15 -11.10 6.68
C LEU A 223 0.31 -9.84 6.35
N LYS A 224 0.87 -8.66 6.61
CA LYS A 224 0.20 -7.38 6.30
C LYS A 224 0.06 -7.14 4.79
N THR A 225 1.01 -7.62 3.98
CA THR A 225 0.93 -7.54 2.51
C THR A 225 -0.10 -8.53 1.93
N ALA A 226 -0.54 -9.50 2.73
CA ALA A 226 -1.37 -10.63 2.28
C ALA A 226 -0.66 -11.48 1.22
N LEU A 227 0.66 -11.65 1.35
CA LEU A 227 1.41 -12.55 0.49
C LEU A 227 0.99 -14.00 0.79
N PHE A 228 0.85 -14.82 -0.25
CA PHE A 228 0.58 -16.25 -0.05
C PHE A 228 1.67 -16.89 0.81
N PRO A 229 1.32 -17.70 1.82
CA PRO A 229 -0.01 -18.20 2.18
C PRO A 229 -0.79 -17.33 3.18
N PHE A 230 -0.31 -16.15 3.53
CA PHE A 230 -0.87 -15.28 4.59
C PHE A 230 -2.05 -14.40 4.13
N HIS A 231 -2.62 -14.70 2.97
CA HIS A 231 -3.64 -13.86 2.32
C HIS A 231 -5.08 -14.09 2.84
N PHE A 232 -5.28 -14.94 3.84
CA PHE A 232 -6.60 -15.41 4.29
C PHE A 232 -7.56 -14.28 4.68
N TRP A 233 -7.04 -13.14 5.10
CA TRP A 233 -7.86 -12.00 5.55
C TRP A 233 -8.32 -11.11 4.39
N LEU A 234 -7.56 -11.07 3.29
CA LEU A 234 -7.77 -10.08 2.23
C LEU A 234 -9.04 -10.32 1.41
N PRO A 235 -9.33 -11.54 0.89
CA PRO A 235 -10.54 -11.71 0.09
C PRO A 235 -11.84 -11.46 0.86
N PRO A 236 -12.01 -11.89 2.13
CA PRO A 236 -13.20 -11.51 2.89
C PRO A 236 -13.32 -10.00 3.13
N ALA A 237 -12.21 -9.32 3.43
CA ALA A 237 -12.21 -7.88 3.67
C ALA A 237 -12.65 -7.12 2.42
N HIS A 238 -12.04 -7.42 1.26
CA HIS A 238 -12.39 -6.75 0.00
C HIS A 238 -13.79 -7.14 -0.50
N GLY A 239 -14.17 -8.40 -0.31
CA GLY A 239 -15.48 -8.89 -0.77
C GLY A 239 -16.65 -8.24 -0.06
N SER A 240 -16.52 -7.97 1.25
CA SER A 240 -17.61 -7.46 2.08
C SER A 240 -17.65 -5.93 2.22
N ALA A 241 -16.51 -5.26 2.13
CA ALA A 241 -16.41 -3.80 2.31
C ALA A 241 -17.14 -3.04 1.20
N PRO A 242 -17.55 -1.78 1.44
CA PRO A 242 -18.05 -0.93 0.34
C PRO A 242 -16.98 -0.77 -0.77
N ALA A 243 -17.42 -0.57 -2.01
CA ALA A 243 -16.49 -0.53 -3.15
C ALA A 243 -15.39 0.54 -3.03
N PRO A 244 -15.67 1.78 -2.56
CA PRO A 244 -14.58 2.75 -2.35
C PRO A 244 -13.54 2.27 -1.35
N VAL A 245 -13.97 1.56 -0.31
CA VAL A 245 -13.05 0.97 0.69
C VAL A 245 -12.20 -0.13 0.06
N SER A 246 -12.84 -1.07 -0.67
CA SER A 246 -12.11 -2.16 -1.35
C SER A 246 -11.06 -1.59 -2.32
N ALA A 247 -11.40 -0.49 -3.01
CA ALA A 247 -10.50 0.19 -3.94
C ALA A 247 -9.27 0.74 -3.20
N LEU A 248 -9.47 1.45 -2.08
CA LEU A 248 -8.36 2.02 -1.29
C LEU A 248 -7.45 0.92 -0.71
N LEU A 249 -8.05 -0.12 -0.13
CA LEU A 249 -7.28 -1.20 0.48
C LEU A 249 -6.43 -1.93 -0.56
N SER A 250 -7.03 -2.31 -1.67
CA SER A 250 -6.33 -3.05 -2.73
C SER A 250 -5.29 -2.19 -3.45
N ALA A 251 -5.59 -0.90 -3.66
CA ALA A 251 -4.70 -0.01 -4.40
C ALA A 251 -3.52 0.48 -3.56
N LEU A 252 -3.69 0.68 -2.26
CA LEU A 252 -2.71 1.38 -1.42
C LEU A 252 -2.20 0.54 -0.24
N VAL A 253 -3.10 -0.01 0.59
CA VAL A 253 -2.73 -0.54 1.91
C VAL A 253 -1.74 -1.71 1.80
N VAL A 254 -2.02 -2.66 0.92
CA VAL A 254 -1.14 -3.84 0.75
C VAL A 254 0.22 -3.49 0.14
N LYS A 255 0.33 -2.34 -0.57
CA LYS A 255 1.61 -1.85 -1.09
C LYS A 255 2.45 -1.16 -0.03
N ALA A 256 1.82 -0.64 1.02
CA ALA A 256 2.56 0.01 2.10
C ALA A 256 3.51 -0.99 2.79
N SER A 257 3.02 -2.18 3.11
CA SER A 257 3.88 -3.21 3.72
C SER A 257 4.91 -3.76 2.73
N PHE A 258 4.56 -3.90 1.46
CA PHE A 258 5.53 -4.24 0.40
C PHE A 258 6.64 -3.18 0.31
N TYR A 259 6.27 -1.88 0.32
CA TYR A 259 7.24 -0.77 0.35
C TYR A 259 8.19 -0.92 1.53
N LEU A 260 7.67 -1.27 2.71
CA LEU A 260 8.51 -1.46 3.90
C LEU A 260 9.50 -2.62 3.73
N ILE A 261 9.07 -3.73 3.11
CA ILE A 261 9.99 -4.83 2.82
C ILE A 261 11.12 -4.32 1.90
N LEU A 262 10.78 -3.58 0.83
CA LEU A 262 11.79 -2.97 -0.03
C LEU A 262 12.72 -2.03 0.76
N ARG A 263 12.13 -1.15 1.58
CA ARG A 263 12.88 -0.13 2.34
C ARG A 263 13.88 -0.79 3.29
N LEU A 264 13.47 -1.83 3.98
CA LEU A 264 14.32 -2.48 5.00
C LEU A 264 15.36 -3.42 4.35
N TRP A 265 14.97 -4.15 3.32
CA TRP A 265 15.86 -5.12 2.66
C TRP A 265 16.75 -4.50 1.58
N LEU A 266 16.51 -3.24 1.19
CA LEU A 266 17.47 -2.45 0.40
C LEU A 266 18.24 -1.45 1.27
N GLY A 267 17.93 -1.39 2.56
CA GLY A 267 18.54 -0.51 3.54
C GLY A 267 19.26 -1.30 4.65
N PRO A 268 18.80 -1.18 5.91
CA PRO A 268 19.57 -1.75 7.02
C PRO A 268 19.65 -3.27 7.02
N LEU A 269 18.80 -3.99 6.32
CA LEU A 269 18.82 -5.46 6.25
C LEU A 269 19.32 -5.96 4.88
N GLN A 270 20.07 -5.14 4.15
CA GLN A 270 20.49 -5.48 2.77
C GLN A 270 21.36 -6.75 2.71
N ASP A 271 22.19 -6.98 3.73
CA ASP A 271 23.05 -8.16 3.79
C ASP A 271 22.26 -9.46 3.99
N PHE A 272 20.98 -9.36 4.42
CA PHE A 272 20.08 -10.51 4.56
C PHE A 272 19.31 -10.78 3.26
N LEU A 273 19.39 -9.89 2.27
CA LEU A 273 18.63 -9.99 1.02
C LEU A 273 18.88 -11.33 0.28
N PRO A 274 20.13 -11.81 0.13
CA PRO A 274 20.35 -13.07 -0.61
C PRO A 274 19.62 -14.27 -0.01
N ALA A 275 19.54 -14.36 1.33
CA ALA A 275 18.84 -15.47 2.00
C ALA A 275 17.32 -15.36 1.83
N PHE A 276 16.79 -14.14 1.81
CA PHE A 276 15.37 -13.87 1.72
C PHE A 276 14.82 -13.92 0.29
N ALA A 277 15.62 -13.51 -0.69
CA ALA A 277 15.15 -13.20 -2.05
C ALA A 277 14.45 -14.38 -2.72
N TRP A 278 15.02 -15.58 -2.63
CA TRP A 278 14.43 -16.77 -3.25
C TRP A 278 13.17 -17.23 -2.53
N LEU A 279 13.11 -17.08 -1.21
CA LEU A 279 11.88 -17.35 -0.46
C LEU A 279 10.76 -16.39 -0.92
N ALA A 280 11.09 -15.11 -1.06
CA ALA A 280 10.12 -14.11 -1.54
C ALA A 280 9.58 -14.47 -2.93
N ALA A 281 10.46 -14.85 -3.84
CA ALA A 281 10.07 -15.24 -5.21
C ALA A 281 9.20 -16.50 -5.21
N LEU A 282 9.55 -17.50 -4.40
CA LEU A 282 8.77 -18.75 -4.29
C LEU A 282 7.37 -18.48 -3.79
N LEU A 283 7.24 -17.68 -2.71
CA LEU A 283 5.93 -17.30 -2.16
C LEU A 283 5.17 -16.41 -3.15
N GLY A 284 5.88 -15.54 -3.88
CA GLY A 284 5.29 -14.74 -4.95
C GLY A 284 4.72 -15.59 -6.07
N ALA A 285 5.47 -16.59 -6.52
CA ALA A 285 4.99 -17.55 -7.54
C ALA A 285 3.76 -18.31 -7.02
N GLY A 286 3.80 -18.76 -5.76
CA GLY A 286 2.65 -19.40 -5.12
C GLY A 286 1.43 -18.49 -5.09
N ALA A 287 1.64 -17.18 -4.80
CA ALA A 287 0.57 -16.18 -4.81
C ALA A 287 -0.04 -16.03 -6.20
N ILE A 288 0.78 -16.03 -7.26
CA ILE A 288 0.30 -15.92 -8.64
C ILE A 288 -0.59 -17.11 -8.98
N PHE A 289 -0.10 -18.34 -8.76
CA PHE A 289 -0.86 -19.55 -9.09
C PHE A 289 -2.13 -19.66 -8.25
N TRP A 290 -2.02 -19.56 -6.93
CA TRP A 290 -3.15 -19.73 -6.03
C TRP A 290 -4.20 -18.63 -6.24
N GLY A 291 -3.73 -17.38 -6.29
CA GLY A 291 -4.62 -16.22 -6.49
C GLY A 291 -5.37 -16.29 -7.81
N SER A 292 -4.69 -16.66 -8.90
CA SER A 292 -5.30 -16.80 -10.23
C SER A 292 -6.34 -17.94 -10.24
N TRP A 293 -5.97 -19.09 -9.68
CA TRP A 293 -6.87 -20.25 -9.59
C TRP A 293 -8.15 -19.91 -8.80
N ARG A 294 -7.99 -19.24 -7.66
CA ARG A 294 -9.13 -18.84 -6.83
C ARG A 294 -9.97 -17.73 -7.50
N ALA A 295 -9.33 -16.83 -8.25
CA ALA A 295 -10.05 -15.79 -8.99
C ALA A 295 -10.95 -16.39 -10.08
N ILE A 296 -10.44 -17.38 -10.84
CA ILE A 296 -11.21 -18.06 -11.89
C ILE A 296 -12.45 -18.77 -11.30
N ARG A 297 -12.33 -19.28 -10.06
CA ARG A 297 -13.41 -20.02 -9.41
C ARG A 297 -14.34 -19.12 -8.56
N ALA A 298 -14.13 -17.82 -8.57
CA ALA A 298 -14.92 -16.92 -7.75
C ALA A 298 -16.26 -16.60 -8.42
N ASP A 299 -17.36 -16.84 -7.74
CA ASP A 299 -18.71 -16.54 -8.24
C ASP A 299 -19.02 -15.05 -8.16
N LYS A 300 -18.50 -14.36 -7.13
CA LYS A 300 -18.79 -12.94 -6.89
C LYS A 300 -17.71 -12.05 -7.50
N LEU A 301 -18.14 -10.98 -8.17
CA LEU A 301 -17.24 -10.06 -8.87
C LEU A 301 -16.15 -9.50 -7.95
N LYS A 302 -16.53 -9.02 -6.76
CA LYS A 302 -15.54 -8.45 -5.82
C LYS A 302 -14.56 -9.50 -5.27
N GLN A 303 -15.00 -10.76 -5.13
CA GLN A 303 -14.11 -11.86 -4.75
C GLN A 303 -13.09 -12.16 -5.84
N LEU A 304 -13.56 -12.20 -7.11
CA LEU A 304 -12.67 -12.36 -8.26
C LEU A 304 -11.57 -11.28 -8.24
N ILE A 305 -11.98 -10.00 -8.07
CA ILE A 305 -11.04 -8.88 -8.03
C ILE A 305 -10.08 -9.01 -6.83
N ALA A 306 -10.59 -9.48 -5.67
CA ALA A 306 -9.77 -9.65 -4.47
C ALA A 306 -8.69 -10.73 -4.66
N TYR A 307 -9.06 -11.89 -5.22
CA TYR A 307 -8.08 -12.95 -5.49
C TYR A 307 -7.09 -12.54 -6.58
N SER A 308 -7.52 -11.75 -7.56
CA SER A 308 -6.57 -11.21 -8.54
C SER A 308 -5.61 -10.20 -7.88
N THR A 309 -5.98 -9.56 -6.74
CA THR A 309 -5.04 -8.76 -5.96
C THR A 309 -3.94 -9.65 -5.36
N VAL A 310 -4.32 -10.82 -4.79
CA VAL A 310 -3.35 -11.78 -4.27
C VAL A 310 -2.35 -12.19 -5.36
N ALA A 311 -2.86 -12.53 -6.55
CA ALA A 311 -2.01 -12.92 -7.69
C ALA A 311 -1.06 -11.79 -8.10
N GLN A 312 -1.57 -10.55 -8.20
CA GLN A 312 -0.76 -9.42 -8.65
C GLN A 312 0.30 -9.01 -7.61
N LEU A 313 0.02 -9.20 -6.31
CA LEU A 313 1.05 -9.00 -5.28
C LEU A 313 2.22 -9.97 -5.49
N GLY A 314 1.94 -11.20 -5.95
CA GLY A 314 2.98 -12.16 -6.27
C GLY A 314 4.03 -11.62 -7.24
N TYR A 315 3.60 -10.89 -8.28
CA TYR A 315 4.54 -10.29 -9.24
C TYR A 315 5.51 -9.31 -8.57
N LEU A 316 5.06 -8.59 -7.54
CA LEU A 316 5.93 -7.67 -6.80
C LEU A 316 7.06 -8.42 -6.09
N PHE A 317 6.78 -9.63 -5.61
CA PHE A 317 7.79 -10.41 -4.88
C PHE A 317 8.77 -11.14 -5.80
N LEU A 318 8.45 -11.29 -7.08
CA LEU A 318 9.38 -11.86 -8.06
C LEU A 318 10.61 -10.98 -8.32
N ILE A 319 10.56 -9.68 -7.97
CA ILE A 319 11.70 -8.78 -8.20
C ILE A 319 12.86 -9.03 -7.24
N PHE A 320 12.62 -9.61 -6.04
CA PHE A 320 13.66 -9.68 -5.00
C PHE A 320 14.94 -10.38 -5.45
N PRO A 321 14.90 -11.57 -6.08
CA PRO A 321 16.15 -12.17 -6.58
C PRO A 321 16.76 -11.44 -7.78
N LEU A 322 16.01 -10.51 -8.38
CA LEU A 322 16.45 -9.73 -9.54
C LEU A 322 17.01 -8.36 -9.18
N LEU A 323 17.02 -7.98 -7.88
CA LEU A 323 17.36 -6.61 -7.45
C LEU A 323 18.83 -6.24 -7.74
N ALA A 324 19.70 -7.21 -8.01
CA ALA A 324 21.04 -6.94 -8.52
C ALA A 324 21.02 -6.32 -9.94
N HIS A 325 19.93 -6.54 -10.71
CA HIS A 325 19.79 -5.96 -12.04
C HIS A 325 19.22 -4.53 -11.90
N PRO A 326 19.83 -3.52 -12.53
CA PRO A 326 19.42 -2.12 -12.34
C PRO A 326 17.98 -1.81 -12.70
N GLY A 327 17.36 -2.56 -13.60
CA GLY A 327 15.99 -2.36 -14.04
C GLY A 327 14.93 -2.95 -13.10
N ALA A 328 15.32 -3.88 -12.22
CA ALA A 328 14.35 -4.67 -11.43
C ALA A 328 13.55 -3.80 -10.45
N LEU A 329 14.20 -2.89 -9.74
CA LEU A 329 13.51 -1.98 -8.82
C LEU A 329 12.53 -1.08 -9.57
N LYS A 330 12.96 -0.54 -10.72
CA LYS A 330 12.10 0.28 -11.57
C LYS A 330 10.87 -0.51 -12.03
N ALA A 331 11.07 -1.76 -12.48
CA ALA A 331 9.98 -2.65 -12.87
C ALA A 331 8.99 -2.88 -11.72
N GLY A 332 9.51 -3.11 -10.51
CA GLY A 332 8.69 -3.26 -9.31
C GLY A 332 7.86 -2.02 -9.01
N VAL A 333 8.47 -0.84 -9.05
CA VAL A 333 7.75 0.43 -8.82
C VAL A 333 6.67 0.64 -9.90
N MET A 334 7.01 0.37 -11.17
CA MET A 334 6.02 0.43 -12.26
C MET A 334 4.85 -0.53 -12.02
N GLN A 335 5.14 -1.75 -11.51
CA GLN A 335 4.09 -2.72 -11.19
C GLN A 335 3.22 -2.23 -10.02
N VAL A 336 3.80 -1.55 -9.01
CA VAL A 336 3.04 -0.94 -7.91
C VAL A 336 2.05 0.08 -8.47
N PHE A 337 2.51 0.98 -9.38
CA PHE A 337 1.68 2.01 -10.00
C PHE A 337 0.58 1.39 -10.88
N ALA A 338 0.98 0.50 -11.80
CA ALA A 338 0.04 -0.14 -12.74
C ALA A 338 -1.06 -0.89 -11.97
N HIS A 339 -0.66 -1.69 -10.97
CA HIS A 339 -1.58 -2.48 -10.16
C HIS A 339 -2.47 -1.57 -9.31
N GLY A 340 -1.90 -0.54 -8.67
CA GLY A 340 -2.65 0.38 -7.80
C GLY A 340 -3.76 1.09 -8.57
N LEU A 341 -3.41 1.71 -9.69
CA LEU A 341 -4.36 2.44 -10.54
C LEU A 341 -5.44 1.50 -11.11
N ALA A 342 -5.03 0.33 -11.62
CA ALA A 342 -5.97 -0.65 -12.19
C ALA A 342 -6.94 -1.15 -11.13
N LYS A 343 -6.46 -1.46 -9.91
CA LYS A 343 -7.32 -1.96 -8.83
C LYS A 343 -8.29 -0.89 -8.34
N ALA A 344 -7.83 0.36 -8.22
CA ALA A 344 -8.71 1.47 -7.86
C ALA A 344 -9.88 1.57 -8.86
N GLY A 345 -9.56 1.59 -10.16
CA GLY A 345 -10.56 1.66 -11.22
C GLY A 345 -11.48 0.43 -11.26
N MET A 346 -10.89 -0.76 -11.11
CA MET A 346 -11.65 -2.01 -11.19
C MET A 346 -12.66 -2.16 -10.05
N PHE A 347 -12.26 -1.86 -8.79
CA PHE A 347 -13.19 -1.90 -7.65
C PHE A 347 -14.24 -0.80 -7.75
N ALA A 348 -13.87 0.40 -8.23
CA ALA A 348 -14.84 1.48 -8.44
C ALA A 348 -15.89 1.08 -9.49
N ALA A 349 -15.43 0.53 -10.63
CA ALA A 349 -16.34 0.05 -11.68
C ALA A 349 -17.24 -1.08 -11.16
N ALA A 350 -16.68 -2.03 -10.40
CA ALA A 350 -17.46 -3.10 -9.78
C ALA A 350 -18.56 -2.54 -8.87
N GLY A 351 -18.25 -1.48 -8.12
CA GLY A 351 -19.23 -0.82 -7.26
C GLY A 351 -20.37 -0.21 -8.05
N VAL A 352 -20.07 0.43 -9.20
CA VAL A 352 -21.09 0.98 -10.11
C VAL A 352 -21.96 -0.15 -10.66
N LEU A 353 -21.33 -1.22 -11.18
CA LEU A 353 -22.02 -2.38 -11.75
C LEU A 353 -23.00 -2.98 -10.74
N ILE A 354 -22.53 -3.27 -9.53
CA ILE A 354 -23.32 -3.90 -8.48
C ILE A 354 -24.49 -2.99 -8.04
N LYS A 355 -24.22 -1.70 -7.87
CA LYS A 355 -25.29 -0.76 -7.46
C LYS A 355 -26.36 -0.59 -8.55
N ALA A 356 -25.95 -0.49 -9.80
CA ALA A 356 -26.86 -0.24 -10.91
C ALA A 356 -27.71 -1.46 -11.28
N THR A 357 -27.14 -2.68 -11.14
CA THR A 357 -27.83 -3.91 -11.52
C THR A 357 -28.49 -4.65 -10.37
N GLY A 358 -28.05 -4.40 -9.12
CA GLY A 358 -28.45 -5.18 -7.95
C GLY A 358 -27.83 -6.57 -7.89
N GLN A 359 -26.90 -6.90 -8.81
CA GLN A 359 -26.27 -8.23 -8.93
C GLN A 359 -24.80 -8.15 -8.54
N ASP A 360 -24.34 -9.09 -7.69
CA ASP A 360 -22.93 -9.13 -7.25
C ASP A 360 -22.17 -10.35 -7.84
N THR A 361 -22.88 -11.26 -8.52
CA THR A 361 -22.25 -12.44 -9.14
C THR A 361 -21.84 -12.15 -10.57
N VAL A 362 -20.79 -12.82 -11.03
CA VAL A 362 -20.28 -12.68 -12.41
C VAL A 362 -21.37 -13.06 -13.41
N ALA A 363 -22.08 -14.18 -13.15
CA ALA A 363 -23.18 -14.64 -14.03
C ALA A 363 -24.33 -13.64 -14.06
N GLY A 364 -24.68 -13.04 -12.91
CA GLY A 364 -25.78 -12.07 -12.82
C GLY A 364 -25.49 -10.74 -13.51
N LEU A 365 -24.22 -10.47 -13.85
CA LEU A 365 -23.80 -9.25 -14.56
C LEU A 365 -23.78 -9.44 -16.08
N ALA A 366 -24.22 -10.59 -16.59
CA ALA A 366 -24.32 -10.83 -18.04
C ALA A 366 -25.18 -9.74 -18.69
N GLY A 367 -24.72 -9.17 -19.80
CA GLY A 367 -25.42 -8.09 -20.51
C GLY A 367 -25.22 -6.69 -19.90
N ALA A 368 -24.42 -6.56 -18.84
CA ALA A 368 -24.18 -5.24 -18.22
C ALA A 368 -23.56 -4.24 -19.20
N VAL A 369 -22.87 -4.72 -20.25
CA VAL A 369 -22.27 -3.86 -21.26
C VAL A 369 -23.31 -3.00 -22.00
N ASP A 370 -24.51 -3.54 -22.21
CA ASP A 370 -25.59 -2.83 -22.92
C ASP A 370 -26.14 -1.66 -22.09
N ARG A 371 -26.10 -1.79 -20.76
CA ARG A 371 -26.64 -0.76 -19.82
C ARG A 371 -25.57 0.21 -19.36
N LEU A 372 -24.32 -0.26 -19.20
CA LEU A 372 -23.23 0.50 -18.58
C LEU A 372 -21.94 0.38 -19.41
N PRO A 373 -21.99 0.78 -20.70
CA PRO A 373 -20.84 0.57 -21.61
C PRO A 373 -19.55 1.27 -21.14
N VAL A 374 -19.65 2.49 -20.62
CA VAL A 374 -18.48 3.23 -20.14
C VAL A 374 -17.84 2.53 -18.93
N THR A 375 -18.67 2.06 -17.99
CA THR A 375 -18.20 1.35 -16.80
C THR A 375 -17.53 0.02 -17.19
N MET A 376 -18.14 -0.72 -18.15
CA MET A 376 -17.59 -1.98 -18.65
C MET A 376 -16.27 -1.74 -19.40
N PHE A 377 -16.20 -0.66 -20.18
CA PHE A 377 -14.96 -0.27 -20.87
C PHE A 377 -13.85 0.04 -19.85
N ALA A 378 -14.16 0.84 -18.82
CA ALA A 378 -13.19 1.16 -17.75
C ALA A 378 -12.74 -0.11 -17.01
N PHE A 379 -13.68 -1.03 -16.71
CA PHE A 379 -13.37 -2.32 -16.09
C PHE A 379 -12.44 -3.13 -16.98
N GLY A 380 -12.71 -3.16 -18.29
CA GLY A 380 -11.90 -3.87 -19.30
C GLY A 380 -10.47 -3.30 -19.39
N LEU A 381 -10.34 -1.96 -19.41
CA LEU A 381 -9.01 -1.31 -19.44
C LEU A 381 -8.18 -1.67 -18.19
N ALA A 382 -8.82 -1.64 -17.01
CA ALA A 382 -8.16 -2.05 -15.79
C ALA A 382 -7.75 -3.52 -15.84
N GLY A 383 -8.64 -4.37 -16.35
CA GLY A 383 -8.35 -5.80 -16.58
C GLY A 383 -7.18 -6.01 -17.52
N MET A 384 -7.17 -5.28 -18.65
CA MET A 384 -6.08 -5.34 -19.63
C MET A 384 -4.72 -5.00 -18.96
N THR A 385 -4.71 -3.99 -18.10
CA THR A 385 -3.51 -3.61 -17.33
C THR A 385 -3.07 -4.75 -16.40
N LEU A 386 -4.01 -5.37 -15.68
CA LEU A 386 -3.69 -6.46 -14.75
C LEU A 386 -3.20 -7.72 -15.49
N MET A 387 -3.78 -8.00 -16.67
CA MET A 387 -3.33 -9.11 -17.53
C MET A 387 -1.92 -8.85 -18.08
N GLY A 388 -1.55 -7.60 -18.25
CA GLY A 388 -0.27 -7.22 -18.84
C GLY A 388 -0.32 -7.28 -20.37
N LEU A 389 -1.41 -6.77 -20.96
CA LEU A 389 -1.56 -6.70 -22.42
C LEU A 389 -1.12 -5.33 -22.93
N PRO A 390 -0.40 -5.26 -24.09
CA PRO A 390 -0.06 -3.97 -24.67
C PRO A 390 -1.33 -3.18 -25.04
N PRO A 391 -1.29 -1.84 -24.97
CA PRO A 391 -0.18 -0.94 -24.61
C PRO A 391 -0.18 -0.52 -23.13
N SER A 392 -0.62 -1.38 -22.21
CA SER A 392 -0.83 -1.02 -20.81
C SER A 392 0.48 -0.87 -20.02
N ALA A 393 0.42 -0.08 -18.94
CA ALA A 393 1.53 0.04 -17.99
C ALA A 393 1.87 -1.31 -17.32
N GLY A 394 0.86 -2.17 -17.13
CA GLY A 394 1.08 -3.53 -16.60
C GLY A 394 1.90 -4.40 -17.53
N PHE A 395 1.73 -4.24 -18.85
CA PHE A 395 2.57 -4.91 -19.84
C PHE A 395 4.03 -4.47 -19.68
N LEU A 396 4.28 -3.16 -19.63
CA LEU A 396 5.65 -2.63 -19.53
C LEU A 396 6.33 -3.12 -18.25
N ALA A 397 5.61 -3.10 -17.13
CA ALA A 397 6.15 -3.55 -15.84
C ALA A 397 6.53 -5.03 -15.88
N LYS A 398 5.62 -5.89 -16.36
CA LYS A 398 5.87 -7.33 -16.44
C LYS A 398 6.97 -7.67 -17.45
N TRP A 399 6.98 -6.95 -18.58
CA TRP A 399 8.04 -7.10 -19.59
C TRP A 399 9.41 -6.83 -18.98
N GLN A 400 9.54 -5.73 -18.21
CA GLN A 400 10.81 -5.38 -17.57
C GLN A 400 11.22 -6.39 -16.49
N ILE A 401 10.26 -7.01 -15.79
CA ILE A 401 10.57 -8.09 -14.84
C ILE A 401 11.17 -9.29 -15.60
N ILE A 402 10.54 -9.67 -16.72
CA ILE A 402 11.02 -10.79 -17.56
C ILE A 402 12.40 -10.45 -18.12
N GLU A 403 12.60 -9.24 -18.60
CA GLU A 403 13.87 -8.76 -19.15
C GLU A 403 14.98 -8.83 -18.08
N ALA A 404 14.71 -8.38 -16.88
CA ALA A 404 15.64 -8.47 -15.75
C ALA A 404 15.95 -9.94 -15.40
N ALA A 405 14.96 -10.81 -15.48
CA ALA A 405 15.16 -12.26 -15.28
C ALA A 405 16.04 -12.86 -16.37
N UNK A 406 15.79 -12.43 -17.50
CA UNK A 406 16.47 -12.85 -18.55
C UNK A 406 17.80 -12.45 -18.51
N UNK A 407 18.11 -11.31 -18.14
CA UNK A 407 19.33 -10.85 -18.03
C UNK A 407 20.08 -11.45 -16.96
N GLY A 408 19.52 -11.74 -15.81
CA GLY A 408 20.14 -12.41 -14.67
C GLY A 408 20.58 -13.86 -14.95
N LEU A 409 19.76 -14.58 -15.70
CA LEU A 409 20.08 -15.97 -16.05
C LEU A 409 21.32 -16.07 -16.94
N SER A 410 21.47 -15.18 -17.89
CA SER A 410 22.61 -15.17 -18.80
C SER A 410 23.93 -14.87 -18.05
N ALA A 411 23.87 -14.04 -17.02
CA ALA A 411 25.05 -13.75 -16.19
C ALA A 411 25.49 -14.97 -15.37
N VAL A 412 24.54 -15.82 -14.97
CA VAL A 412 24.85 -17.05 -14.20
C VAL A 412 25.38 -18.17 -15.09
N THR A 413 24.92 -18.28 -16.34
CA THR A 413 25.28 -19.36 -17.26
C THR A 413 26.51 -19.04 -18.11
N GLY A 414 26.93 -17.77 -18.22
CA GLY A 414 28.07 -17.31 -19.01
C GLY A 414 29.38 -17.24 -18.26
N GLY A 415 29.38 -17.50 -16.93
CA GLY A 415 30.59 -17.62 -16.13
C GLY A 415 30.97 -19.08 -15.95
#